data_f770967ee7aed806fb81af8924f2e170
#
_entry.id   f770967ee7aed806fb81af8924f2e170
#
_cell.length_a   1.000
_cell.length_b   1.000
_cell.length_c   1.000
_cell.angle_alpha   90.00
_cell.angle_beta   90.00
_cell.angle_gamma   90.00
#
_symmetry.space_group_name_H-M   'P 1'
#
loop_
_entity.id
_entity.type
_entity.pdbx_description
1 polymer ?
#
loop_
_entity_poly.entity_id
_entity_poly.type
_entity_poly.pdbx_seq_one_letter_code
_entity_poly.pdbx_strand_id
1 'polypeptide(L)'
;MKSLPSILAVAAIPSLASGQSFQSTPVMGWNSYNQVSCSPNNKTIAAAIEALSSGGFVDAGYKFFQIDCGWASRDTQRDPTTGALKIDSNAFPDGLKPLSDLARSKGMKWTMYSDAGERMCDPQYPSPVLGSLGHEAVDAEFFKSLNTEYLKYDNCYADSTTNNAPKDPRTDFVTRFGTMWSELQKVGIPGMLICQWGVPYSSSSGLEGPAEWTQSVSTSFRLSDDIGEGWSNVYRISNQAIHISHRNLSVPGHIADADLLEVGNSGMTFDEQATHFALWAMLKSALMISTDITALSAQTVAVLQNKDLISINQDSAVKPISLVQRWTSDRDLWAGPLANGDVAVLYVDQSNSARTLSLQLSALGYQSADIKDLWTGKTTTGASSFSKQVNGHGSVALRLSNIKKASSTANYKYTSVSTGLLSSGAQTASCSGCTSSTKVGNLGGSSNGQVVLSNISTSKATQNVLFDYINGDVGFGGSTNERLASIKVNGGTAKTVSFPLTGYNWDKDVYKGYAVELSGFSTSGPNTITISGVNGGWAPDFDRLAVLA
;
A
#
# COMPACT_ATOMS: atom_id res chain seq x y z
N MET A 1 34.58 22.38 43.02
CA MET A 1 33.18 22.77 42.79
C MET A 1 32.61 21.81 41.75
N LYS A 2 31.68 20.93 42.20
CA LYS A 2 31.11 19.88 41.33
C LYS A 2 29.84 20.47 40.71
N SER A 3 29.76 20.46 39.35
CA SER A 3 28.56 20.83 38.63
C SER A 3 27.65 19.60 38.49
N LEU A 4 26.39 19.73 38.96
CA LEU A 4 25.32 18.76 38.79
C LEU A 4 24.76 18.80 37.34
N PRO A 5 24.37 17.66 36.76
CA PRO A 5 23.66 17.66 35.49
C PRO A 5 22.17 18.01 35.66
N SER A 6 21.70 18.87 34.77
CA SER A 6 20.30 19.26 34.67
C SER A 6 19.47 18.08 34.18
N ILE A 7 18.50 17.65 34.95
CA ILE A 7 17.47 16.67 34.57
C ILE A 7 16.43 17.40 33.72
N LEU A 8 16.36 17.09 32.43
CA LEU A 8 15.21 17.47 31.58
C LEU A 8 14.00 16.66 32.01
N ALA A 9 13.03 17.33 32.58
CA ALA A 9 11.72 16.77 32.84
C ALA A 9 10.99 16.57 31.51
N VAL A 10 10.79 15.33 31.13
CA VAL A 10 9.88 14.93 30.04
C VAL A 10 8.46 15.14 30.58
N ALA A 11 7.76 16.15 30.08
CA ALA A 11 6.36 16.36 30.37
C ALA A 11 5.56 15.16 29.86
N ALA A 12 4.93 14.44 30.78
CA ALA A 12 3.98 13.38 30.44
C ALA A 12 2.77 14.02 29.75
N ILE A 13 2.55 13.62 28.49
CA ILE A 13 1.31 13.94 27.77
C ILE A 13 0.18 13.23 28.51
N PRO A 14 -0.91 13.92 28.90
CA PRO A 14 -2.02 13.29 29.58
C PRO A 14 -2.64 12.23 28.63
N SER A 15 -2.73 11.00 29.12
CA SER A 15 -3.48 9.91 28.50
C SER A 15 -4.93 10.39 28.33
N LEU A 16 -5.34 10.57 27.08
CA LEU A 16 -6.73 10.82 26.73
C LEU A 16 -7.59 9.65 27.22
N ALA A 17 -8.75 10.00 27.77
CA ALA A 17 -9.74 9.11 28.33
C ALA A 17 -10.00 7.89 27.42
N SER A 18 -10.33 6.76 28.03
CA SER A 18 -10.69 5.48 27.44
C SER A 18 -11.85 5.59 26.43
N GLY A 19 -11.56 6.11 25.25
CA GLY A 19 -12.38 5.92 24.06
C GLY A 19 -12.26 4.46 23.64
N GLN A 20 -13.33 3.90 23.15
CA GLN A 20 -13.37 2.54 22.61
C GLN A 20 -12.29 2.45 21.54
N SER A 21 -11.22 1.68 21.76
CA SER A 21 -10.12 1.56 20.79
C SER A 21 -10.66 0.89 19.52
N PHE A 22 -10.45 1.54 18.37
CA PHE A 22 -10.69 0.90 17.08
C PHE A 22 -9.80 -0.34 16.94
N GLN A 23 -10.21 -1.31 16.10
CA GLN A 23 -9.41 -2.52 15.93
C GLN A 23 -7.98 -2.23 15.47
N SER A 24 -7.02 -3.04 15.94
CA SER A 24 -5.61 -2.88 15.61
C SER A 24 -5.22 -3.45 14.26
N THR A 25 -6.02 -4.40 13.73
CA THR A 25 -5.80 -5.07 12.44
C THR A 25 -6.60 -4.39 11.32
N PRO A 26 -6.27 -4.66 10.03
CA PRO A 26 -7.01 -4.11 8.90
C PRO A 26 -8.51 -4.39 8.97
N VAL A 27 -9.33 -3.46 8.50
CA VAL A 27 -10.77 -3.68 8.34
C VAL A 27 -11.02 -4.71 7.23
N MET A 28 -12.06 -5.53 7.42
CA MET A 28 -12.56 -6.46 6.41
C MET A 28 -14.06 -6.22 6.25
N GLY A 29 -14.50 -6.07 5.01
CA GLY A 29 -15.90 -5.75 4.74
C GLY A 29 -16.25 -5.71 3.27
N TRP A 30 -17.34 -5.01 3.01
CA TRP A 30 -17.85 -4.77 1.66
C TRP A 30 -18.15 -3.29 1.47
N ASN A 31 -17.87 -2.79 0.25
CA ASN A 31 -18.11 -1.41 -0.17
C ASN A 31 -18.96 -1.40 -1.44
N SER A 32 -19.92 -0.50 -1.54
CA SER A 32 -20.91 -0.47 -2.62
C SER A 32 -20.37 0.05 -3.97
N TYR A 33 -19.19 0.73 -3.99
CA TYR A 33 -18.77 1.54 -5.14
C TYR A 33 -18.70 0.76 -6.46
N ASN A 34 -17.89 -0.31 -6.54
CA ASN A 34 -17.69 -1.02 -7.81
C ASN A 34 -18.90 -1.85 -8.26
N GLN A 35 -19.86 -2.12 -7.37
CA GLN A 35 -21.11 -2.75 -7.77
C GLN A 35 -22.09 -1.75 -8.39
N VAL A 36 -22.23 -0.55 -7.81
CA VAL A 36 -23.31 0.38 -8.17
C VAL A 36 -22.83 1.82 -8.42
N SER A 37 -21.51 2.06 -8.38
CA SER A 37 -20.94 3.41 -8.45
C SER A 37 -21.61 4.34 -7.41
N CYS A 38 -21.86 5.59 -7.74
CA CYS A 38 -22.62 6.51 -6.89
C CYS A 38 -24.14 6.45 -7.16
N SER A 39 -24.68 5.22 -7.32
CA SER A 39 -26.12 4.99 -7.54
C SER A 39 -26.69 3.86 -6.68
N PRO A 40 -26.33 3.78 -5.38
CA PRO A 40 -26.92 2.80 -4.47
C PRO A 40 -28.39 3.09 -4.24
N ASN A 41 -29.16 2.05 -3.89
CA ASN A 41 -30.54 2.20 -3.48
C ASN A 41 -30.92 1.15 -2.42
N ASN A 42 -32.07 1.35 -1.78
CA ASN A 42 -32.54 0.50 -0.68
C ASN A 42 -32.51 -0.99 -1.04
N LYS A 43 -32.94 -1.37 -2.24
CA LYS A 43 -33.02 -2.77 -2.69
C LYS A 43 -31.62 -3.38 -2.87
N THR A 44 -30.71 -2.69 -3.53
CA THR A 44 -29.35 -3.21 -3.80
C THR A 44 -28.56 -3.33 -2.50
N ILE A 45 -28.67 -2.35 -1.61
CA ILE A 45 -27.97 -2.37 -0.31
C ILE A 45 -28.52 -3.48 0.60
N ALA A 46 -29.84 -3.65 0.69
CA ALA A 46 -30.44 -4.75 1.46
C ALA A 46 -30.02 -6.13 0.92
N ALA A 47 -30.01 -6.30 -0.42
CA ALA A 47 -29.58 -7.57 -1.03
C ALA A 47 -28.12 -7.88 -0.74
N ALA A 48 -27.23 -6.89 -0.76
CA ALA A 48 -25.80 -7.07 -0.42
C ALA A 48 -25.62 -7.47 1.07
N ILE A 49 -26.36 -6.85 2.00
CA ILE A 49 -26.34 -7.23 3.42
C ILE A 49 -26.73 -8.69 3.62
N GLU A 50 -27.84 -9.13 2.98
CA GLU A 50 -28.31 -10.51 3.07
C GLU A 50 -27.32 -11.49 2.43
N ALA A 51 -26.75 -11.16 1.27
CA ALA A 51 -25.76 -11.99 0.57
C ALA A 51 -24.47 -12.18 1.39
N LEU A 52 -23.96 -11.13 2.01
CA LEU A 52 -22.77 -11.22 2.89
C LEU A 52 -23.03 -12.14 4.08
N SER A 53 -24.21 -12.03 4.70
CA SER A 53 -24.59 -12.88 5.83
C SER A 53 -24.79 -14.33 5.42
N SER A 54 -25.63 -14.58 4.42
CA SER A 54 -25.99 -15.94 3.98
C SER A 54 -24.85 -16.65 3.25
N GLY A 55 -23.94 -15.90 2.60
CA GLY A 55 -22.77 -16.41 1.90
C GLY A 55 -21.58 -16.76 2.80
N GLY A 56 -21.70 -16.60 4.13
CA GLY A 56 -20.64 -16.95 5.09
C GLY A 56 -19.50 -15.91 5.18
N PHE A 57 -19.62 -14.75 4.52
CA PHE A 57 -18.60 -13.72 4.55
C PHE A 57 -18.44 -13.10 5.93
N VAL A 58 -19.55 -12.89 6.64
CA VAL A 58 -19.52 -12.37 8.02
C VAL A 58 -18.76 -13.32 8.94
N ASP A 59 -18.94 -14.63 8.80
CA ASP A 59 -18.22 -15.65 9.57
C ASP A 59 -16.74 -15.74 9.17
N ALA A 60 -16.41 -15.43 7.91
CA ALA A 60 -15.03 -15.33 7.44
C ALA A 60 -14.30 -14.08 7.94
N GLY A 61 -15.01 -13.12 8.57
CA GLY A 61 -14.41 -11.92 9.15
C GLY A 61 -14.78 -10.60 8.48
N TYR A 62 -15.57 -10.60 7.41
CA TYR A 62 -16.02 -9.39 6.71
C TYR A 62 -17.13 -8.71 7.50
N LYS A 63 -16.72 -7.88 8.47
CA LYS A 63 -17.63 -7.28 9.47
C LYS A 63 -18.04 -5.85 9.14
N PHE A 64 -17.38 -5.16 8.22
CA PHE A 64 -17.68 -3.77 7.89
C PHE A 64 -18.55 -3.69 6.63
N PHE A 65 -19.69 -3.00 6.74
CA PHE A 65 -20.58 -2.75 5.61
C PHE A 65 -20.54 -1.27 5.27
N GLN A 66 -19.95 -0.91 4.13
CA GLN A 66 -19.74 0.48 3.74
C GLN A 66 -20.64 0.87 2.57
N ILE A 67 -21.51 1.84 2.83
CA ILE A 67 -22.17 2.57 1.75
C ILE A 67 -21.21 3.68 1.31
N ASP A 68 -20.86 3.69 0.01
CA ASP A 68 -20.00 4.69 -0.61
C ASP A 68 -20.83 5.88 -1.10
N CYS A 69 -20.34 6.68 -2.06
CA CYS A 69 -21.06 7.83 -2.63
C CYS A 69 -22.47 7.50 -3.13
N GLY A 70 -23.30 8.52 -3.38
CA GLY A 70 -24.64 8.40 -3.93
C GLY A 70 -25.75 8.14 -2.91
N TRP A 71 -25.44 8.08 -1.61
CA TRP A 71 -26.49 8.00 -0.57
C TRP A 71 -27.09 9.38 -0.24
N ALA A 72 -26.31 10.46 -0.44
CA ALA A 72 -26.71 11.80 -0.12
C ALA A 72 -27.54 12.42 -1.25
N SER A 73 -28.47 13.30 -0.89
CA SER A 73 -29.33 14.03 -1.82
C SER A 73 -28.49 14.90 -2.76
N ARG A 74 -28.91 14.95 -4.02
CA ARG A 74 -28.37 15.87 -5.02
C ARG A 74 -28.93 17.30 -4.89
N ASP A 75 -29.77 17.53 -3.88
CA ASP A 75 -30.17 18.88 -3.48
C ASP A 75 -28.97 19.62 -2.88
N THR A 76 -28.74 20.86 -3.32
CA THR A 76 -27.62 21.70 -2.86
C THR A 76 -27.87 22.32 -1.49
N GLN A 77 -28.96 21.96 -0.80
CA GLN A 77 -29.32 22.46 0.51
C GLN A 77 -29.24 21.37 1.57
N ARG A 78 -28.65 21.72 2.71
CA ARG A 78 -28.65 20.88 3.90
C ARG A 78 -30.04 20.82 4.53
N ASP A 79 -30.25 19.89 5.44
CA ASP A 79 -31.48 19.82 6.23
C ASP A 79 -31.72 21.14 6.99
N PRO A 80 -32.86 21.81 6.79
CA PRO A 80 -33.08 23.15 7.36
C PRO A 80 -33.24 23.14 8.89
N THR A 81 -33.50 21.98 9.49
CA THR A 81 -33.69 21.85 10.94
C THR A 81 -32.39 21.51 11.64
N THR A 82 -31.62 20.57 11.09
CA THR A 82 -30.40 20.05 11.72
C THR A 82 -29.11 20.63 11.15
N GLY A 83 -29.13 21.14 9.92
CA GLY A 83 -27.96 21.54 9.15
C GLY A 83 -27.15 20.39 8.58
N ALA A 84 -27.56 19.13 8.80
CA ALA A 84 -26.87 17.93 8.34
C ALA A 84 -27.06 17.69 6.84
N LEU A 85 -26.25 16.79 6.28
CA LEU A 85 -26.45 16.22 4.95
C LEU A 85 -27.82 15.52 4.87
N LYS A 86 -28.50 15.62 3.73
CA LYS A 86 -29.77 14.94 3.48
C LYS A 86 -29.55 13.62 2.77
N ILE A 87 -30.35 12.62 3.13
CA ILE A 87 -30.39 11.34 2.41
C ILE A 87 -31.21 11.54 1.12
N ASP A 88 -30.79 10.86 0.03
CA ASP A 88 -31.59 10.81 -1.19
C ASP A 88 -32.88 9.98 -0.96
N SER A 89 -34.01 10.67 -0.80
CA SER A 89 -35.31 10.03 -0.53
C SER A 89 -35.87 9.22 -1.71
N ASN A 90 -35.35 9.41 -2.93
CA ASN A 90 -35.75 8.57 -4.08
C ASN A 90 -35.04 7.21 -4.02
N ALA A 91 -33.78 7.21 -3.64
CA ALA A 91 -32.98 5.99 -3.50
C ALA A 91 -33.28 5.26 -2.17
N PHE A 92 -33.54 6.01 -1.10
CA PHE A 92 -33.77 5.52 0.27
C PHE A 92 -35.02 6.17 0.89
N PRO A 93 -36.23 5.75 0.48
CA PRO A 93 -37.48 6.38 0.93
C PRO A 93 -37.69 6.28 2.46
N ASP A 94 -37.19 5.23 3.10
CA ASP A 94 -37.24 5.03 4.55
C ASP A 94 -35.97 5.52 5.28
N GLY A 95 -35.08 6.22 4.56
CA GLY A 95 -33.76 6.62 5.06
C GLY A 95 -32.78 5.45 5.15
N LEU A 96 -31.61 5.69 5.76
CA LEU A 96 -30.53 4.70 5.92
C LEU A 96 -30.58 3.92 7.25
N LYS A 97 -31.35 4.41 8.23
CA LYS A 97 -31.40 3.77 9.56
C LYS A 97 -31.89 2.32 9.53
N PRO A 98 -32.97 1.95 8.77
CA PRO A 98 -33.40 0.56 8.65
C PRO A 98 -32.32 -0.37 8.06
N LEU A 99 -31.52 0.11 7.08
CA LEU A 99 -30.42 -0.66 6.49
C LEU A 99 -29.26 -0.84 7.46
N SER A 100 -28.91 0.21 8.18
CA SER A 100 -27.92 0.15 9.26
C SER A 100 -28.33 -0.86 10.35
N ASP A 101 -29.59 -0.85 10.76
CA ASP A 101 -30.11 -1.79 11.76
C ASP A 101 -30.12 -3.22 11.21
N LEU A 102 -30.48 -3.42 9.93
CA LEU A 102 -30.40 -4.72 9.27
C LEU A 102 -28.95 -5.25 9.25
N ALA A 103 -27.98 -4.45 8.81
CA ALA A 103 -26.56 -4.84 8.81
C ALA A 103 -26.09 -5.26 10.21
N ARG A 104 -26.43 -4.47 11.23
CA ARG A 104 -26.11 -4.78 12.63
C ARG A 104 -26.77 -6.06 13.14
N SER A 105 -28.01 -6.30 12.77
CA SER A 105 -28.71 -7.55 13.13
C SER A 105 -28.06 -8.81 12.55
N LYS A 106 -27.31 -8.65 11.44
CA LYS A 106 -26.51 -9.70 10.79
C LYS A 106 -25.06 -9.75 11.31
N GLY A 107 -24.72 -8.99 12.34
CA GLY A 107 -23.37 -8.98 12.95
C GLY A 107 -22.35 -8.11 12.21
N MET A 108 -22.80 -7.19 11.35
CA MET A 108 -21.96 -6.23 10.65
C MET A 108 -21.95 -4.86 11.33
N LYS A 109 -20.90 -4.09 11.11
CA LYS A 109 -20.70 -2.71 11.52
C LYS A 109 -21.04 -1.79 10.36
N TRP A 110 -21.95 -0.85 10.60
CA TRP A 110 -22.32 0.13 9.58
C TRP A 110 -21.24 1.17 9.40
N THR A 111 -20.93 1.51 8.15
CA THR A 111 -19.92 2.51 7.81
C THR A 111 -20.43 3.46 6.74
N MET A 112 -20.01 4.71 6.80
CA MET A 112 -20.46 5.77 5.92
C MET A 112 -19.34 6.32 5.07
N TYR A 113 -19.70 7.13 4.09
CA TYR A 113 -18.82 7.89 3.23
C TYR A 113 -19.16 9.37 3.28
N SER A 114 -18.16 10.23 3.29
CA SER A 114 -18.27 11.66 3.05
C SER A 114 -16.97 12.22 2.46
N ASP A 115 -16.86 13.54 2.37
CA ASP A 115 -15.74 14.21 1.71
C ASP A 115 -15.24 15.41 2.53
N ALA A 116 -13.93 15.59 2.60
CA ALA A 116 -13.25 16.72 3.22
C ALA A 116 -13.30 17.98 2.35
N GLY A 117 -14.14 18.02 1.37
CA GLY A 117 -14.38 19.13 0.45
C GLY A 117 -15.80 19.71 0.57
N GLU A 118 -16.05 20.76 -0.21
CA GLU A 118 -17.38 21.36 -0.32
C GLU A 118 -18.41 20.41 -0.96
N ARG A 119 -17.91 19.46 -1.76
CA ARG A 119 -18.71 18.46 -2.48
C ARG A 119 -18.04 17.09 -2.42
N MET A 120 -18.87 16.04 -2.55
CA MET A 120 -18.40 14.65 -2.61
C MET A 120 -17.77 14.33 -3.98
N CYS A 121 -16.85 13.34 -4.01
CA CYS A 121 -16.42 12.70 -5.24
C CYS A 121 -17.60 11.93 -5.85
N ASP A 122 -18.08 12.38 -6.98
CA ASP A 122 -19.18 11.78 -7.73
C ASP A 122 -18.80 11.80 -9.21
N PRO A 123 -19.00 10.71 -9.97
CA PRO A 123 -18.65 10.66 -11.39
C PRO A 123 -19.39 11.69 -12.26
N GLN A 124 -20.47 12.29 -11.76
CA GLN A 124 -21.10 13.45 -12.41
C GLN A 124 -20.33 14.73 -12.05
N TYR A 125 -19.45 15.15 -12.89
CA TYR A 125 -18.67 16.38 -12.71
C TYR A 125 -19.33 17.58 -13.42
N PRO A 126 -19.43 18.77 -12.77
CA PRO A 126 -19.21 19.01 -11.35
C PRO A 126 -20.29 18.35 -10.46
N SER A 127 -19.87 17.69 -9.40
CA SER A 127 -20.80 17.03 -8.48
C SER A 127 -21.70 18.04 -7.77
N PRO A 128 -23.04 17.86 -7.78
CA PRO A 128 -23.93 18.67 -6.98
C PRO A 128 -24.01 18.21 -5.51
N VAL A 129 -23.52 17.02 -5.19
CA VAL A 129 -23.64 16.41 -3.85
C VAL A 129 -22.71 17.11 -2.86
N LEU A 130 -23.27 17.60 -1.76
CA LEU A 130 -22.53 18.34 -0.75
C LEU A 130 -21.56 17.42 0.03
N GLY A 131 -20.34 17.93 0.29
CA GLY A 131 -19.39 17.35 1.21
C GLY A 131 -19.55 17.88 2.65
N SER A 132 -18.65 17.49 3.53
CA SER A 132 -18.73 17.85 4.96
C SER A 132 -17.85 19.06 5.36
N LEU A 133 -17.07 19.64 4.44
CA LEU A 133 -16.17 20.75 4.75
C LEU A 133 -16.93 21.93 5.38
N GLY A 134 -16.51 22.34 6.59
CA GLY A 134 -17.13 23.40 7.38
C GLY A 134 -18.42 22.99 8.10
N HIS A 135 -18.81 21.70 8.05
CA HIS A 135 -20.01 21.16 8.68
C HIS A 135 -19.73 19.85 9.45
N GLU A 136 -18.48 19.58 9.75
CA GLU A 136 -18.00 18.29 10.28
C GLU A 136 -18.70 17.92 11.60
N ALA A 137 -18.97 18.88 12.47
CA ALA A 137 -19.62 18.63 13.76
C ALA A 137 -21.06 18.09 13.59
N VAL A 138 -21.85 18.74 12.76
CA VAL A 138 -23.26 18.34 12.53
C VAL A 138 -23.33 17.04 11.74
N ASP A 139 -22.44 16.82 10.78
CA ASP A 139 -22.40 15.59 10.00
C ASP A 139 -21.90 14.39 10.83
N ALA A 140 -20.97 14.60 11.77
CA ALA A 140 -20.55 13.56 12.71
C ALA A 140 -21.71 13.07 13.60
N GLU A 141 -22.51 14.00 14.13
CA GLU A 141 -23.73 13.65 14.88
C GLU A 141 -24.76 12.89 14.00
N PHE A 142 -24.92 13.31 12.74
CA PHE A 142 -25.77 12.61 11.80
C PHE A 142 -25.27 11.19 11.54
N PHE A 143 -23.97 10.98 11.29
CA PHE A 143 -23.38 9.64 11.12
C PHE A 143 -23.55 8.80 12.38
N LYS A 144 -23.40 9.38 13.55
CA LYS A 144 -23.65 8.68 14.83
C LYS A 144 -25.08 8.20 14.96
N SER A 145 -26.08 9.01 14.52
CA SER A 145 -27.49 8.63 14.54
C SER A 145 -27.79 7.39 13.68
N LEU A 146 -26.96 7.13 12.66
CA LEU A 146 -27.03 5.95 11.79
C LEU A 146 -26.22 4.75 12.33
N ASN A 147 -25.72 4.81 13.58
CA ASN A 147 -24.84 3.79 14.19
C ASN A 147 -23.52 3.57 13.44
N THR A 148 -22.97 4.60 12.81
CA THR A 148 -21.69 4.53 12.11
C THR A 148 -20.55 4.21 13.08
N GLU A 149 -19.66 3.27 12.68
CA GLU A 149 -18.47 2.91 13.46
C GLU A 149 -17.17 3.24 12.70
N TYR A 150 -17.26 3.61 11.42
CA TYR A 150 -16.11 3.94 10.59
C TYR A 150 -16.55 4.85 9.43
N LEU A 151 -15.78 5.88 9.13
CA LEU A 151 -16.05 6.82 8.05
C LEU A 151 -14.94 6.72 6.99
N LYS A 152 -15.30 6.51 5.72
CA LYS A 152 -14.43 6.82 4.57
C LYS A 152 -14.58 8.31 4.28
N TYR A 153 -13.47 9.06 4.37
CA TYR A 153 -13.47 10.50 4.22
C TYR A 153 -12.56 10.90 3.06
N ASP A 154 -13.18 11.34 1.96
CA ASP A 154 -12.55 11.55 0.66
C ASP A 154 -11.98 12.96 0.50
N ASN A 155 -11.42 13.29 -0.68
CA ASN A 155 -10.65 14.52 -0.91
C ASN A 155 -10.95 15.18 -2.26
N CYS A 156 -12.22 15.33 -2.63
CA CYS A 156 -12.64 16.07 -3.81
C CYS A 156 -13.02 17.51 -3.47
N TYR A 157 -13.02 18.41 -4.41
CA TYR A 157 -13.51 19.80 -4.29
C TYR A 157 -13.04 20.53 -3.01
N ALA A 158 -11.80 20.35 -2.64
CA ALA A 158 -11.27 20.89 -1.38
C ALA A 158 -11.19 22.42 -1.33
N ASP A 159 -11.00 23.09 -2.48
CA ASP A 159 -10.81 24.54 -2.55
C ASP A 159 -11.93 25.24 -3.33
N SER A 160 -12.71 24.53 -4.10
CA SER A 160 -13.76 25.11 -4.94
C SER A 160 -14.73 24.07 -5.47
N THR A 161 -15.90 24.52 -5.90
CA THR A 161 -16.92 23.67 -6.55
C THR A 161 -16.53 23.21 -7.96
N THR A 162 -15.42 23.69 -8.50
CA THR A 162 -14.95 23.36 -9.87
C THR A 162 -13.63 22.59 -9.88
N ASN A 163 -13.00 22.42 -8.74
CA ASN A 163 -11.68 21.80 -8.62
C ASN A 163 -11.75 20.46 -7.90
N ASN A 164 -11.23 19.45 -8.58
CA ASN A 164 -10.94 18.16 -7.98
C ASN A 164 -9.51 18.20 -7.44
N ALA A 165 -9.39 18.23 -6.12
CA ALA A 165 -8.18 18.65 -5.42
C ALA A 165 -6.99 17.67 -5.36
N PRO A 166 -7.04 16.40 -5.78
CA PRO A 166 -6.03 15.45 -5.33
C PRO A 166 -4.65 15.59 -5.96
N LYS A 167 -4.49 16.33 -7.07
CA LYS A 167 -3.21 16.38 -7.80
C LYS A 167 -2.20 17.38 -7.25
N ASP A 168 -2.66 18.36 -6.47
CA ASP A 168 -1.78 19.40 -5.94
C ASP A 168 -1.46 19.14 -4.46
N PRO A 169 -0.19 19.31 -4.03
CA PRO A 169 0.16 19.26 -2.61
C PRO A 169 -0.64 20.30 -1.81
N ARG A 170 -1.21 19.86 -0.67
CA ARG A 170 -2.02 20.71 0.21
C ARG A 170 -1.35 20.84 1.57
N THR A 171 -1.13 22.06 2.02
CA THR A 171 -0.62 22.32 3.38
C THR A 171 -1.71 22.23 4.44
N ASP A 172 -2.98 22.25 4.04
CA ASP A 172 -4.15 22.21 4.92
C ASP A 172 -4.70 20.78 5.19
N PHE A 173 -4.14 19.73 4.60
CA PHE A 173 -4.64 18.36 4.74
C PHE A 173 -4.82 17.95 6.20
N VAL A 174 -3.79 18.15 7.04
CA VAL A 174 -3.85 17.78 8.46
C VAL A 174 -4.99 18.48 9.17
N THR A 175 -5.24 19.76 8.85
CA THR A 175 -6.34 20.54 9.45
C THR A 175 -7.70 20.05 9.00
N ARG A 176 -7.92 19.89 7.70
CA ARG A 176 -9.22 19.47 7.14
C ARG A 176 -9.64 18.10 7.64
N PHE A 177 -8.77 17.10 7.47
CA PHE A 177 -9.06 15.75 7.94
C PHE A 177 -9.09 15.66 9.46
N GLY A 178 -8.23 16.41 10.15
CA GLY A 178 -8.18 16.48 11.62
C GLY A 178 -9.43 17.08 12.24
N THR A 179 -10.10 18.03 11.56
CA THR A 179 -11.38 18.59 12.03
C THR A 179 -12.44 17.49 12.10
N MET A 180 -12.67 16.76 11.03
CA MET A 180 -13.63 15.65 11.04
C MET A 180 -13.24 14.58 12.06
N TRP A 181 -11.97 14.20 12.12
CA TRP A 181 -11.49 13.23 13.11
C TRP A 181 -11.83 13.64 14.55
N SER A 182 -11.59 14.91 14.88
CA SER A 182 -11.94 15.45 16.21
C SER A 182 -13.43 15.34 16.51
N GLU A 183 -14.30 15.67 15.54
CA GLU A 183 -15.75 15.59 15.72
C GLU A 183 -16.24 14.15 15.83
N LEU A 184 -15.69 13.23 15.03
CA LEU A 184 -16.00 11.79 15.15
C LEU A 184 -15.66 11.25 16.55
N GLN A 185 -14.52 11.65 17.12
CA GLN A 185 -14.13 11.24 18.48
C GLN A 185 -15.10 11.77 19.53
N LYS A 186 -15.58 13.02 19.42
CA LYS A 186 -16.55 13.62 20.35
C LYS A 186 -17.86 12.83 20.39
N VAL A 187 -18.35 12.37 19.24
CA VAL A 187 -19.59 11.59 19.16
C VAL A 187 -19.39 10.08 19.35
N GLY A 188 -18.13 9.63 19.53
CA GLY A 188 -17.78 8.23 19.78
C GLY A 188 -17.86 7.34 18.53
N ILE A 189 -17.46 7.85 17.36
CA ILE A 189 -17.17 7.07 16.15
C ILE A 189 -15.65 6.81 16.15
N PRO A 190 -15.23 5.53 16.29
CA PRO A 190 -13.84 5.23 16.64
C PRO A 190 -12.89 5.13 15.43
N GLY A 191 -13.37 5.10 14.20
CA GLY A 191 -12.55 4.84 13.02
C GLY A 191 -12.79 5.81 11.86
N MET A 192 -11.71 6.13 11.13
CA MET A 192 -11.77 6.91 9.90
C MET A 192 -10.66 6.46 8.94
N LEU A 193 -11.03 6.31 7.65
CA LEU A 193 -10.12 6.20 6.52
C LEU A 193 -9.94 7.58 5.89
N ILE A 194 -8.71 8.05 5.82
CA ILE A 194 -8.37 9.22 4.99
C ILE A 194 -8.13 8.74 3.55
N CYS A 195 -9.02 9.15 2.64
CA CYS A 195 -8.94 8.83 1.23
C CYS A 195 -8.33 10.00 0.45
N GLN A 196 -7.07 10.32 0.73
CA GLN A 196 -6.34 11.45 0.16
C GLN A 196 -5.49 11.02 -1.06
N TRP A 197 -5.69 9.81 -1.58
CA TRP A 197 -5.18 9.28 -2.85
C TRP A 197 -3.66 9.19 -2.96
N GLY A 198 -2.95 9.06 -1.84
CA GLY A 198 -1.49 8.99 -1.82
C GLY A 198 -0.78 10.29 -2.21
N VAL A 199 -1.49 11.41 -2.36
CA VAL A 199 -0.90 12.70 -2.75
C VAL A 199 -0.06 13.28 -1.61
N PRO A 200 1.24 13.59 -1.83
CA PRO A 200 2.05 14.25 -0.83
C PRO A 200 1.69 15.73 -0.71
N TYR A 201 1.93 16.32 0.44
CA TYR A 201 1.87 17.76 0.65
C TYR A 201 3.23 18.34 1.03
N SER A 202 3.41 19.65 0.84
CA SER A 202 4.63 20.34 1.27
C SER A 202 4.51 20.76 2.73
N SER A 203 5.51 20.37 3.54
CA SER A 203 5.71 20.86 4.90
C SER A 203 7.01 21.66 4.98
N SER A 204 7.33 22.20 6.16
CA SER A 204 8.61 22.88 6.40
C SER A 204 9.82 21.94 6.25
N SER A 205 9.60 20.63 6.36
CA SER A 205 10.63 19.58 6.19
C SER A 205 10.64 18.95 4.80
N GLY A 206 9.85 19.44 3.86
CA GLY A 206 9.75 18.95 2.48
C GLY A 206 8.44 18.22 2.19
N LEU A 207 8.43 17.37 1.15
CA LEU A 207 7.24 16.59 0.80
C LEU A 207 7.02 15.46 1.81
N GLU A 208 5.78 15.32 2.26
CA GLU A 208 5.31 14.27 3.17
C GLU A 208 4.09 13.57 2.57
N GLY A 209 4.13 12.25 2.49
CA GLY A 209 3.01 11.43 2.07
C GLY A 209 2.02 11.17 3.21
N PRO A 210 0.85 10.57 2.92
CA PRO A 210 -0.17 10.32 3.94
C PRO A 210 0.36 9.55 5.16
N ALA A 211 1.25 8.59 4.95
CA ALA A 211 1.83 7.79 6.01
C ALA A 211 2.58 8.60 7.09
N GLU A 212 3.10 9.77 6.73
CA GLU A 212 3.88 10.61 7.64
C GLU A 212 3.00 11.50 8.54
N TRP A 213 1.80 11.88 8.10
CA TRP A 213 0.98 12.85 8.84
C TRP A 213 -0.37 12.32 9.33
N THR A 214 -0.92 11.25 8.74
CA THR A 214 -2.29 10.78 9.05
C THR A 214 -2.41 10.06 10.39
N GLN A 215 -1.32 9.59 10.99
CA GLN A 215 -1.34 8.77 12.21
C GLN A 215 -2.03 9.47 13.40
N SER A 216 -1.97 10.79 13.49
CA SER A 216 -2.60 11.56 14.57
C SER A 216 -4.08 11.86 14.33
N VAL A 217 -4.58 11.66 13.10
CA VAL A 217 -5.90 12.13 12.66
C VAL A 217 -6.73 11.05 11.94
N SER A 218 -6.33 9.78 12.03
CA SER A 218 -7.10 8.67 11.45
C SER A 218 -6.69 7.31 12.00
N THR A 219 -7.44 6.28 11.64
CA THR A 219 -7.09 4.87 11.89
C THR A 219 -6.59 4.14 10.64
N SER A 220 -6.73 4.76 9.47
CA SER A 220 -6.19 4.25 8.21
C SER A 220 -6.11 5.37 7.16
N PHE A 221 -5.31 5.13 6.13
CA PHE A 221 -5.08 6.07 5.04
C PHE A 221 -4.88 5.35 3.73
N ARG A 222 -5.37 5.93 2.64
CA ARG A 222 -5.10 5.47 1.27
C ARG A 222 -3.63 5.72 0.92
N LEU A 223 -2.93 4.67 0.54
CA LEU A 223 -1.51 4.76 0.14
C LEU A 223 -1.33 5.19 -1.32
N SER A 224 -2.38 5.09 -2.14
CA SER A 224 -2.36 5.39 -3.58
C SER A 224 -3.63 6.12 -4.02
N ASP A 225 -3.64 6.61 -5.26
CA ASP A 225 -4.85 6.97 -5.98
C ASP A 225 -5.72 5.72 -6.25
N ASP A 226 -6.93 5.94 -6.80
CA ASP A 226 -7.94 4.91 -6.93
C ASP A 226 -7.48 3.70 -7.75
N ILE A 227 -7.84 2.51 -7.27
CA ILE A 227 -7.70 1.29 -8.03
C ILE A 227 -8.73 1.30 -9.17
N GLY A 228 -8.30 0.86 -10.34
CA GLY A 228 -9.18 0.56 -11.46
C GLY A 228 -9.09 -0.90 -11.84
N GLU A 229 -9.88 -1.30 -12.82
CA GLU A 229 -9.84 -2.65 -13.36
C GLU A 229 -8.48 -2.99 -13.99
N GLY A 230 -8.08 -4.24 -13.89
CA GLY A 230 -6.92 -4.81 -14.57
C GLY A 230 -5.63 -4.88 -13.74
N TRP A 231 -4.79 -5.82 -14.13
CA TRP A 231 -3.52 -6.16 -13.45
C TRP A 231 -2.57 -4.97 -13.27
N SER A 232 -2.52 -4.06 -14.27
CA SER A 232 -1.63 -2.90 -14.22
C SER A 232 -1.89 -1.99 -13.01
N ASN A 233 -3.13 -1.89 -12.54
CA ASN A 233 -3.47 -1.14 -11.33
C ASN A 233 -2.98 -1.86 -10.07
N VAL A 234 -3.15 -3.18 -9.99
CA VAL A 234 -2.62 -4.00 -8.89
C VAL A 234 -1.09 -3.85 -8.81
N TYR A 235 -0.39 -3.95 -9.95
CA TYR A 235 1.06 -3.78 -10.03
C TYR A 235 1.52 -2.38 -9.59
N ARG A 236 0.87 -1.33 -10.10
CA ARG A 236 1.16 0.07 -9.76
C ARG A 236 1.02 0.34 -8.27
N ILE A 237 -0.09 -0.10 -7.67
CA ILE A 237 -0.36 0.10 -6.23
C ILE A 237 0.60 -0.73 -5.38
N SER A 238 0.93 -1.96 -5.80
CA SER A 238 1.94 -2.77 -5.09
C SER A 238 3.31 -2.10 -5.09
N ASN A 239 3.70 -1.44 -6.18
CA ASN A 239 4.94 -0.64 -6.24
C ASN A 239 4.92 0.53 -5.26
N GLN A 240 3.77 1.19 -5.10
CA GLN A 240 3.60 2.27 -4.13
C GLN A 240 3.59 1.74 -2.68
N ALA A 241 3.11 0.52 -2.44
CA ALA A 241 3.15 -0.11 -1.12
C ALA A 241 4.56 -0.52 -0.66
N ILE A 242 5.54 -0.61 -1.57
CA ILE A 242 6.91 -1.06 -1.23
C ILE A 242 7.55 -0.15 -0.17
N HIS A 243 7.47 1.16 -0.31
CA HIS A 243 8.06 2.08 0.66
C HIS A 243 7.33 2.05 2.01
N ILE A 244 6.03 1.82 2.01
CA ILE A 244 5.21 1.66 3.23
C ILE A 244 5.72 0.47 4.05
N SER A 245 5.89 -0.69 3.39
CA SER A 245 6.35 -1.92 4.04
C SER A 245 7.82 -1.83 4.48
N HIS A 246 8.69 -1.31 3.61
CA HIS A 246 10.12 -1.17 3.89
C HIS A 246 10.41 -0.24 5.09
N ARG A 247 9.62 0.82 5.23
CA ARG A 247 9.76 1.81 6.31
C ARG A 247 8.88 1.51 7.54
N ASN A 248 8.08 0.42 7.53
CA ASN A 248 7.11 0.06 8.58
C ASN A 248 6.13 1.21 8.89
N LEU A 249 5.54 1.81 7.88
CA LEU A 249 4.61 2.93 8.02
C LEU A 249 3.15 2.51 8.26
N SER A 250 2.83 1.22 8.08
CA SER A 250 1.57 0.62 8.51
C SER A 250 1.79 -0.10 9.83
N VAL A 251 1.01 0.27 10.85
CA VAL A 251 1.20 -0.21 12.23
C VAL A 251 -0.15 -0.57 12.87
N PRO A 252 -0.18 -1.33 13.98
CA PRO A 252 -1.43 -1.63 14.68
C PRO A 252 -2.26 -0.37 14.98
N GLY A 253 -3.51 -0.34 14.52
CA GLY A 253 -4.42 0.79 14.69
C GLY A 253 -4.25 1.96 13.72
N HIS A 254 -3.24 1.89 12.82
CA HIS A 254 -3.07 2.87 11.73
C HIS A 254 -2.60 2.16 10.47
N ILE A 255 -3.54 1.81 9.61
CA ILE A 255 -3.38 0.87 8.49
C ILE A 255 -3.22 1.62 7.16
N ALA A 256 -2.20 1.24 6.38
CA ALA A 256 -2.10 1.66 4.99
C ALA A 256 -3.08 0.87 4.12
N ASP A 257 -3.98 1.57 3.46
CA ASP A 257 -5.05 1.00 2.64
C ASP A 257 -4.64 1.09 1.16
N ALA A 258 -4.56 -0.06 0.50
CA ALA A 258 -4.23 -0.17 -0.92
C ALA A 258 -5.47 -0.08 -1.83
N ASP A 259 -6.62 0.33 -1.28
CA ASP A 259 -7.92 0.44 -1.92
C ASP A 259 -8.71 -0.87 -2.02
N LEU A 260 -9.87 -0.80 -2.65
CA LEU A 260 -10.87 -1.84 -2.74
C LEU A 260 -10.35 -3.12 -3.43
N LEU A 261 -10.95 -4.26 -3.10
CA LEU A 261 -10.68 -5.51 -3.81
C LEU A 261 -11.52 -5.57 -5.10
N GLU A 262 -10.84 -5.68 -6.23
CA GLU A 262 -11.43 -5.92 -7.55
C GLU A 262 -11.70 -7.42 -7.84
N VAL A 263 -11.63 -8.26 -6.83
CA VAL A 263 -11.86 -9.71 -6.91
C VAL A 263 -13.35 -9.97 -7.16
N GLY A 264 -13.65 -10.56 -8.30
CA GLY A 264 -15.02 -10.78 -8.78
C GLY A 264 -15.48 -9.80 -9.85
N ASN A 265 -14.76 -8.70 -10.08
CA ASN A 265 -15.00 -7.76 -11.17
C ASN A 265 -14.36 -8.24 -12.49
N SER A 266 -14.68 -7.54 -13.59
CA SER A 266 -14.08 -7.76 -14.91
C SER A 266 -12.63 -7.25 -14.97
N GLY A 267 -11.97 -7.43 -16.12
CA GLY A 267 -10.65 -6.86 -16.40
C GLY A 267 -9.44 -7.65 -15.89
N MET A 268 -9.63 -8.68 -15.06
CA MET A 268 -8.56 -9.57 -14.57
C MET A 268 -8.91 -11.04 -14.74
N THR A 269 -7.90 -11.86 -15.08
CA THR A 269 -8.00 -13.32 -15.02
C THR A 269 -8.20 -13.80 -13.58
N PHE A 270 -8.63 -15.05 -13.41
CA PHE A 270 -8.78 -15.65 -12.08
C PHE A 270 -7.46 -15.66 -11.29
N ASP A 271 -6.33 -15.95 -11.95
CA ASP A 271 -5.01 -15.98 -11.30
C ASP A 271 -4.56 -14.57 -10.87
N GLU A 272 -4.86 -13.54 -11.66
CA GLU A 272 -4.63 -12.14 -11.28
C GLU A 272 -5.48 -11.72 -10.08
N GLN A 273 -6.76 -12.08 -10.06
CA GLN A 273 -7.65 -11.82 -8.92
C GLN A 273 -7.16 -12.53 -7.64
N ALA A 274 -6.74 -13.78 -7.75
CA ALA A 274 -6.17 -14.52 -6.62
C ALA A 274 -4.87 -13.87 -6.12
N THR A 275 -3.98 -13.48 -7.03
CA THR A 275 -2.73 -12.78 -6.69
C THR A 275 -2.99 -11.40 -6.07
N HIS A 276 -3.95 -10.65 -6.59
CA HIS A 276 -4.42 -9.39 -6.00
C HIS A 276 -4.88 -9.57 -4.55
N PHE A 277 -5.74 -10.57 -4.31
CA PHE A 277 -6.17 -10.88 -2.94
C PHE A 277 -5.00 -11.23 -2.02
N ALA A 278 -4.06 -12.06 -2.48
CA ALA A 278 -2.89 -12.45 -1.69
C ALA A 278 -1.98 -11.25 -1.39
N LEU A 279 -1.77 -10.34 -2.35
CA LEU A 279 -1.02 -9.10 -2.15
C LEU A 279 -1.67 -8.24 -1.08
N TRP A 280 -2.96 -7.90 -1.20
CA TRP A 280 -3.68 -7.09 -0.20
C TRP A 280 -3.65 -7.73 1.17
N ALA A 281 -3.89 -9.05 1.25
CA ALA A 281 -3.83 -9.77 2.51
C ALA A 281 -2.46 -9.70 3.18
N MET A 282 -1.38 -9.90 2.42
CA MET A 282 -0.01 -9.94 2.96
C MET A 282 0.59 -8.54 3.14
N LEU A 283 0.17 -7.54 2.36
CA LEU A 283 0.50 -6.13 2.57
C LEU A 283 -0.22 -5.52 3.78
N LYS A 284 -1.10 -6.29 4.45
CA LYS A 284 -1.92 -5.81 5.58
C LYS A 284 -2.81 -4.64 5.19
N SER A 285 -3.28 -4.59 3.96
CA SER A 285 -4.31 -3.66 3.52
C SER A 285 -5.68 -4.05 4.05
N ALA A 286 -6.61 -3.13 4.06
CA ALA A 286 -8.03 -3.43 4.22
C ALA A 286 -8.47 -4.48 3.18
N LEU A 287 -9.28 -5.46 3.58
CA LEU A 287 -9.91 -6.41 2.68
C LEU A 287 -11.37 -5.98 2.48
N MET A 288 -11.55 -4.91 1.70
CA MET A 288 -12.87 -4.35 1.37
C MET A 288 -13.30 -4.87 0.00
N ILE A 289 -14.17 -5.88 -0.01
CA ILE A 289 -14.76 -6.42 -1.24
C ILE A 289 -15.60 -5.33 -1.89
N SER A 290 -15.42 -5.10 -3.19
CA SER A 290 -16.23 -4.13 -3.93
C SER A 290 -16.65 -4.71 -5.29
N THR A 291 -17.63 -5.61 -5.26
CA THR A 291 -18.18 -6.30 -6.42
C THR A 291 -19.64 -6.67 -6.13
N ASP A 292 -20.38 -7.15 -7.14
CA ASP A 292 -21.69 -7.73 -6.92
C ASP A 292 -21.59 -9.03 -6.11
N ILE A 293 -21.73 -8.88 -4.80
CA ILE A 293 -21.63 -9.98 -3.85
C ILE A 293 -22.74 -11.03 -4.04
N THR A 294 -23.82 -10.70 -4.76
CA THR A 294 -24.95 -11.61 -5.00
C THR A 294 -24.71 -12.58 -6.16
N ALA A 295 -23.66 -12.33 -6.98
CA ALA A 295 -23.42 -13.03 -8.24
C ALA A 295 -22.03 -13.71 -8.33
N LEU A 296 -21.34 -13.87 -7.20
CA LEU A 296 -19.98 -14.44 -7.18
C LEU A 296 -19.94 -15.92 -7.56
N SER A 297 -18.92 -16.31 -8.33
CA SER A 297 -18.61 -17.73 -8.57
C SER A 297 -18.12 -18.43 -7.30
N ALA A 298 -18.30 -19.75 -7.20
CA ALA A 298 -17.78 -20.53 -6.09
C ALA A 298 -16.25 -20.43 -5.96
N GLN A 299 -15.52 -20.27 -7.08
CA GLN A 299 -14.06 -20.09 -7.08
C GLN A 299 -13.68 -18.72 -6.49
N THR A 300 -14.39 -17.66 -6.85
CA THR A 300 -14.18 -16.31 -6.31
C THR A 300 -14.46 -16.28 -4.80
N VAL A 301 -15.57 -16.90 -4.37
CA VAL A 301 -15.89 -17.04 -2.94
C VAL A 301 -14.77 -17.78 -2.20
N ALA A 302 -14.23 -18.85 -2.77
CA ALA A 302 -13.13 -19.60 -2.15
C ALA A 302 -11.84 -18.77 -1.99
N VAL A 303 -11.55 -17.86 -2.93
CA VAL A 303 -10.43 -16.90 -2.80
C VAL A 303 -10.71 -15.92 -1.67
N LEU A 304 -11.85 -15.24 -1.69
CA LEU A 304 -12.21 -14.22 -0.72
C LEU A 304 -12.37 -14.77 0.71
N GLN A 305 -12.76 -16.03 0.87
CA GLN A 305 -12.89 -16.72 2.17
C GLN A 305 -11.69 -17.59 2.52
N ASN A 306 -10.54 -17.42 1.86
CA ASN A 306 -9.32 -18.18 2.17
C ASN A 306 -8.83 -17.87 3.60
N LYS A 307 -9.11 -18.77 4.52
CA LYS A 307 -8.81 -18.60 5.96
C LYS A 307 -7.33 -18.40 6.26
N ASP A 308 -6.45 -19.01 5.47
CA ASP A 308 -5.01 -18.93 5.66
C ASP A 308 -4.50 -17.53 5.30
N LEU A 309 -4.92 -16.96 4.16
CA LEU A 309 -4.59 -15.59 3.76
C LEU A 309 -5.23 -14.55 4.69
N ILE A 310 -6.49 -14.75 5.08
CA ILE A 310 -7.17 -13.89 6.06
C ILE A 310 -6.39 -13.92 7.40
N SER A 311 -5.93 -15.08 7.86
CA SER A 311 -5.15 -15.17 9.09
C SER A 311 -3.83 -14.40 9.04
N ILE A 312 -3.21 -14.30 7.86
CA ILE A 312 -2.04 -13.45 7.66
C ILE A 312 -2.43 -11.98 7.69
N ASN A 313 -3.49 -11.57 7.00
CA ASN A 313 -3.99 -10.20 7.02
C ASN A 313 -4.30 -9.73 8.44
N GLN A 314 -4.92 -10.57 9.24
CA GLN A 314 -5.37 -10.29 10.61
C GLN A 314 -4.31 -10.61 11.68
N ASP A 315 -3.06 -10.89 11.29
CA ASP A 315 -1.96 -11.11 12.24
C ASP A 315 -1.66 -9.85 13.05
N SER A 316 -1.58 -10.01 14.37
CA SER A 316 -1.51 -8.89 15.34
C SER A 316 -0.25 -8.04 15.27
N ALA A 317 0.83 -8.52 14.65
CA ALA A 317 2.02 -7.71 14.43
C ALA A 317 1.78 -6.59 13.40
N VAL A 318 0.78 -6.74 12.54
CA VAL A 318 0.44 -5.80 11.45
C VAL A 318 1.67 -5.39 10.66
N LYS A 319 2.55 -6.35 10.38
CA LYS A 319 3.75 -6.10 9.57
C LYS A 319 3.51 -6.56 8.14
N PRO A 320 3.46 -5.63 7.16
CA PRO A 320 3.37 -5.98 5.76
C PRO A 320 4.56 -6.82 5.30
N ILE A 321 4.36 -7.66 4.28
CA ILE A 321 5.49 -8.23 3.55
C ILE A 321 6.26 -7.13 2.84
N SER A 322 7.59 -7.27 2.77
CA SER A 322 8.48 -6.38 2.02
C SER A 322 9.02 -7.07 0.78
N LEU A 323 9.32 -6.29 -0.26
CA LEU A 323 9.96 -6.81 -1.46
C LEU A 323 11.39 -7.26 -1.11
N VAL A 324 11.67 -8.54 -1.26
CA VAL A 324 13.00 -9.13 -1.03
C VAL A 324 13.86 -9.01 -2.28
N GLN A 325 13.28 -9.33 -3.43
CA GLN A 325 13.96 -9.29 -4.71
C GLN A 325 12.96 -9.15 -5.86
N ARG A 326 13.31 -8.33 -6.85
CA ARG A 326 12.61 -8.20 -8.12
C ARG A 326 13.52 -8.59 -9.28
N TRP A 327 13.01 -9.44 -10.16
CA TRP A 327 13.60 -9.68 -11.48
C TRP A 327 12.74 -8.90 -12.48
N THR A 328 13.28 -7.83 -13.01
CA THR A 328 12.54 -6.86 -13.84
C THR A 328 11.70 -7.53 -14.92
N SER A 329 10.40 -7.22 -14.93
CA SER A 329 9.40 -7.77 -15.88
C SER A 329 9.31 -9.30 -15.88
N ASP A 330 9.69 -9.94 -14.80
CA ASP A 330 9.74 -11.39 -14.69
C ASP A 330 9.02 -11.91 -13.45
N ARG A 331 9.49 -11.58 -12.23
CA ARG A 331 8.89 -12.06 -10.98
C ARG A 331 9.33 -11.24 -9.77
N ASP A 332 8.53 -11.30 -8.72
CA ASP A 332 8.76 -10.63 -7.45
C ASP A 332 8.71 -11.62 -6.29
N LEU A 333 9.72 -11.58 -5.44
CA LEU A 333 9.74 -12.30 -4.17
C LEU A 333 9.52 -11.32 -3.02
N TRP A 334 8.46 -11.56 -2.25
CA TRP A 334 8.08 -10.79 -1.07
C TRP A 334 8.11 -11.69 0.16
N ALA A 335 8.51 -11.14 1.32
CA ALA A 335 8.44 -11.85 2.59
C ALA A 335 8.28 -10.88 3.76
N GLY A 336 7.68 -11.36 4.85
CA GLY A 336 7.52 -10.57 6.07
C GLY A 336 7.22 -11.44 7.30
N PRO A 337 7.57 -10.97 8.51
CA PRO A 337 7.37 -11.72 9.74
C PRO A 337 5.91 -11.70 10.19
N LEU A 338 5.51 -12.75 10.90
CA LEU A 338 4.26 -12.85 11.63
C LEU A 338 4.51 -12.80 13.15
N ALA A 339 3.50 -12.46 13.92
CA ALA A 339 3.59 -12.27 15.37
C ALA A 339 4.16 -13.47 16.12
N ASN A 340 3.89 -14.69 15.65
CA ASN A 340 4.35 -15.94 16.27
C ASN A 340 5.76 -16.39 15.83
N GLY A 341 6.48 -15.59 15.03
CA GLY A 341 7.80 -15.91 14.49
C GLY A 341 7.80 -16.67 13.16
N ASP A 342 6.65 -17.04 12.62
CA ASP A 342 6.51 -17.54 11.26
C ASP A 342 6.80 -16.44 10.23
N VAL A 343 6.94 -16.80 8.97
CA VAL A 343 7.17 -15.88 7.87
C VAL A 343 6.14 -16.11 6.77
N ALA A 344 5.48 -15.03 6.34
CA ALA A 344 4.65 -15.02 5.14
C ALA A 344 5.54 -14.77 3.92
N VAL A 345 5.32 -15.51 2.84
CA VAL A 345 6.06 -15.37 1.57
C VAL A 345 5.07 -15.34 0.41
N LEU A 346 5.24 -14.35 -0.48
CA LEU A 346 4.53 -14.29 -1.74
C LEU A 346 5.54 -14.23 -2.89
N TYR A 347 5.43 -15.16 -3.83
CA TYR A 347 6.27 -15.18 -5.02
C TYR A 347 5.35 -15.03 -6.23
N VAL A 348 5.45 -13.89 -6.90
CA VAL A 348 4.54 -13.45 -7.97
C VAL A 348 5.24 -13.59 -9.32
N ASP A 349 4.57 -14.17 -10.29
CA ASP A 349 4.95 -14.08 -11.69
C ASP A 349 4.54 -12.72 -12.26
N GLN A 350 5.47 -12.01 -12.89
CA GLN A 350 5.21 -10.72 -13.55
C GLN A 350 5.11 -10.87 -15.08
N SER A 351 5.19 -12.10 -15.59
CA SER A 351 5.05 -12.39 -17.04
C SER A 351 3.60 -12.75 -17.41
N ASN A 352 3.29 -12.63 -18.68
CA ASN A 352 1.97 -13.01 -19.24
C ASN A 352 1.85 -14.51 -19.55
N SER A 353 2.83 -15.34 -19.19
CA SER A 353 2.90 -16.75 -19.60
C SER A 353 3.04 -17.67 -18.40
N ALA A 354 2.46 -18.86 -18.50
CA ALA A 354 2.62 -19.89 -17.47
C ALA A 354 4.09 -20.30 -17.30
N ARG A 355 4.52 -20.42 -16.05
CA ARG A 355 5.88 -20.82 -15.68
C ARG A 355 5.95 -21.55 -14.35
N THR A 356 7.06 -22.22 -14.08
CA THR A 356 7.35 -22.75 -12.74
C THR A 356 8.10 -21.72 -11.92
N LEU A 357 7.51 -21.29 -10.81
CA LEU A 357 8.19 -20.51 -9.78
C LEU A 357 8.90 -21.46 -8.82
N SER A 358 10.22 -21.31 -8.69
CA SER A 358 11.06 -22.14 -7.81
C SER A 358 11.76 -21.25 -6.78
N LEU A 359 11.37 -21.41 -5.53
CA LEU A 359 11.95 -20.69 -4.39
C LEU A 359 12.96 -21.56 -3.67
N GLN A 360 14.19 -21.09 -3.53
CA GLN A 360 15.18 -21.62 -2.60
C GLN A 360 15.10 -20.81 -1.31
N LEU A 361 14.93 -21.44 -0.14
CA LEU A 361 14.80 -20.72 1.13
C LEU A 361 16.08 -19.96 1.51
N SER A 362 17.21 -20.32 0.92
CA SER A 362 18.47 -19.57 1.06
C SER A 362 18.37 -18.12 0.54
N ALA A 363 17.47 -17.83 -0.39
CA ALA A 363 17.19 -16.45 -0.84
C ALA A 363 16.60 -15.58 0.28
N LEU A 364 16.00 -16.21 1.29
CA LEU A 364 15.45 -15.57 2.48
C LEU A 364 16.39 -15.70 3.71
N GLY A 365 17.58 -16.26 3.52
CA GLY A 365 18.54 -16.51 4.62
C GLY A 365 18.19 -17.74 5.49
N TYR A 366 17.37 -18.66 4.98
CA TYR A 366 16.95 -19.86 5.71
C TYR A 366 17.55 -21.12 5.11
N GLN A 367 17.88 -22.08 5.98
CA GLN A 367 18.35 -23.41 5.59
C GLN A 367 17.16 -24.34 5.24
N SER A 368 16.16 -24.36 6.11
CA SER A 368 14.94 -25.14 5.93
C SER A 368 13.78 -24.59 6.77
N ALA A 369 12.57 -24.97 6.42
CA ALA A 369 11.35 -24.66 7.17
C ALA A 369 10.27 -25.72 6.87
N ASP A 370 9.21 -25.71 7.68
CA ASP A 370 7.95 -26.31 7.28
C ASP A 370 7.21 -25.31 6.39
N ILE A 371 6.87 -25.72 5.17
CA ILE A 371 6.28 -24.85 4.14
C ILE A 371 4.81 -25.21 3.95
N LYS A 372 3.89 -24.33 4.31
CA LYS A 372 2.47 -24.45 4.00
C LYS A 372 2.13 -23.64 2.73
N ASP A 373 1.61 -24.30 1.69
CA ASP A 373 0.99 -23.65 0.53
C ASP A 373 -0.41 -23.17 0.92
N LEU A 374 -0.63 -21.86 0.92
CA LEU A 374 -1.86 -21.22 1.40
C LEU A 374 -3.04 -21.36 0.42
N TRP A 375 -2.77 -21.71 -0.84
CA TRP A 375 -3.81 -22.01 -1.82
C TRP A 375 -4.39 -23.42 -1.67
N THR A 376 -3.55 -24.39 -1.25
CA THR A 376 -3.95 -25.79 -1.17
C THR A 376 -4.10 -26.29 0.27
N GLY A 377 -3.59 -25.54 1.24
CA GLY A 377 -3.52 -25.94 2.66
C GLY A 377 -2.49 -27.03 2.96
N LYS A 378 -1.75 -27.54 1.96
CA LYS A 378 -0.76 -28.61 2.15
C LYS A 378 0.52 -28.09 2.78
N THR A 379 1.08 -28.89 3.70
CA THR A 379 2.37 -28.59 4.35
C THR A 379 3.42 -29.62 3.96
N THR A 380 4.63 -29.12 3.61
CA THR A 380 5.84 -29.92 3.41
C THR A 380 6.82 -29.60 4.55
N THR A 381 7.19 -30.59 5.34
CA THR A 381 8.02 -30.41 6.54
C THR A 381 9.51 -30.43 6.21
N GLY A 382 10.30 -29.58 6.88
CA GLY A 382 11.75 -29.56 6.83
C GLY A 382 12.34 -29.27 5.44
N ALA A 383 11.58 -28.65 4.54
CA ALA A 383 12.01 -28.40 3.16
C ALA A 383 12.97 -27.21 3.06
N SER A 384 13.89 -27.25 2.09
CA SER A 384 14.81 -26.16 1.74
C SER A 384 14.38 -25.37 0.50
N SER A 385 13.37 -25.86 -0.22
CA SER A 385 12.85 -25.26 -1.45
C SER A 385 11.37 -25.57 -1.66
N PHE A 386 10.71 -24.78 -2.50
CA PHE A 386 9.35 -24.99 -2.97
C PHE A 386 9.25 -24.66 -4.45
N SER A 387 8.52 -25.46 -5.23
CA SER A 387 8.28 -25.19 -6.65
C SER A 387 6.83 -25.47 -7.00
N LYS A 388 6.25 -24.58 -7.83
CA LYS A 388 4.87 -24.70 -8.33
C LYS A 388 4.74 -24.04 -9.67
N GLN A 389 4.01 -24.68 -10.59
CA GLN A 389 3.60 -24.05 -11.83
C GLN A 389 2.46 -23.07 -11.56
N VAL A 390 2.56 -21.87 -12.11
CA VAL A 390 1.55 -20.81 -12.08
C VAL A 390 1.27 -20.33 -13.51
N ASN A 391 0.11 -19.74 -13.74
CA ASN A 391 -0.18 -19.04 -14.98
C ASN A 391 0.42 -17.61 -14.94
N GLY A 392 0.32 -16.87 -16.03
CA GLY A 392 0.76 -15.48 -16.08
C GLY A 392 0.10 -14.66 -14.96
N HIS A 393 0.88 -13.83 -14.28
CA HIS A 393 0.52 -13.04 -13.10
C HIS A 393 0.03 -13.87 -11.88
N GLY A 394 0.14 -15.20 -11.96
CA GLY A 394 -0.19 -16.08 -10.84
C GLY A 394 0.86 -16.02 -9.72
N SER A 395 0.53 -16.56 -8.56
CA SER A 395 1.41 -16.50 -7.39
C SER A 395 1.49 -17.79 -6.59
N VAL A 396 2.61 -17.92 -5.88
CA VAL A 396 2.84 -18.88 -4.80
C VAL A 396 2.76 -18.14 -3.49
N ALA A 397 1.78 -18.48 -2.65
CA ALA A 397 1.57 -17.89 -1.33
C ALA A 397 1.89 -18.94 -0.26
N LEU A 398 2.87 -18.66 0.62
CA LEU A 398 3.38 -19.60 1.59
C LEU A 398 3.40 -19.02 2.99
N ARG A 399 3.27 -19.89 3.99
CA ARG A 399 3.64 -19.66 5.39
C ARG A 399 4.77 -20.59 5.75
N LEU A 400 5.87 -20.03 6.25
CA LEU A 400 7.02 -20.76 6.74
C LEU A 400 6.98 -20.81 8.27
N SER A 401 7.09 -22.01 8.84
CA SER A 401 7.18 -22.25 10.29
C SER A 401 8.35 -23.16 10.59
N ASN A 402 8.71 -23.34 11.87
CA ASN A 402 9.85 -24.16 12.29
C ASN A 402 11.14 -23.84 11.52
N ILE A 403 11.40 -22.55 11.32
CA ILE A 403 12.45 -22.02 10.45
C ILE A 403 13.84 -22.28 11.06
N LYS A 404 14.73 -22.91 10.27
CA LYS A 404 16.16 -23.00 10.57
C LYS A 404 16.91 -21.95 9.74
N LYS A 405 17.61 -21.05 10.42
CA LYS A 405 18.42 -20.03 9.74
C LYS A 405 19.66 -20.65 9.11
N ALA A 406 20.12 -20.07 7.99
CA ALA A 406 21.41 -20.46 7.41
C ALA A 406 22.57 -20.07 8.33
N SER A 407 23.64 -20.87 8.34
CA SER A 407 24.79 -20.72 9.26
C SER A 407 25.73 -19.58 8.89
N SER A 408 25.64 -19.03 7.68
CA SER A 408 26.51 -17.93 7.22
C SER A 408 25.68 -16.74 6.74
N THR A 409 26.04 -15.55 7.21
CA THR A 409 25.57 -14.28 6.62
C THR A 409 26.48 -13.93 5.45
N ALA A 410 25.88 -13.51 4.32
CA ALA A 410 26.63 -13.01 3.18
C ALA A 410 27.43 -11.76 3.59
N ASN A 411 28.73 -11.76 3.30
CA ASN A 411 29.61 -10.63 3.57
C ASN A 411 29.60 -9.67 2.37
N TYR A 412 28.96 -8.51 2.53
CA TYR A 412 28.87 -7.49 1.49
C TYR A 412 29.85 -6.36 1.69
N LYS A 413 30.56 -5.99 0.61
CA LYS A 413 31.45 -4.81 0.56
C LYS A 413 30.71 -3.67 -0.13
N TYR A 414 30.54 -2.56 0.60
CA TYR A 414 29.83 -1.37 0.11
C TYR A 414 30.78 -0.40 -0.61
N THR A 415 30.27 0.23 -1.67
CA THR A 415 30.94 1.29 -2.45
C THR A 415 29.94 2.44 -2.63
N SER A 416 30.32 3.67 -2.25
CA SER A 416 29.50 4.86 -2.51
C SER A 416 29.48 5.17 -4.00
N VAL A 417 28.30 5.44 -4.57
CA VAL A 417 28.18 5.75 -5.99
C VAL A 417 28.81 7.10 -6.32
N SER A 418 28.92 8.02 -5.36
CA SER A 418 29.59 9.31 -5.54
C SER A 418 31.09 9.22 -5.79
N THR A 419 31.73 8.06 -5.56
CA THR A 419 33.15 7.82 -5.88
C THR A 419 33.37 7.45 -7.35
N GLY A 420 32.31 7.25 -8.11
CA GLY A 420 32.37 6.90 -9.52
C GLY A 420 32.69 8.06 -10.43
N LEU A 421 33.16 7.74 -11.65
CA LEU A 421 33.35 8.72 -12.71
C LEU A 421 32.00 9.12 -13.29
N LEU A 422 31.62 10.39 -13.12
CA LEU A 422 30.40 10.99 -13.64
C LEU A 422 30.63 11.55 -15.05
N SER A 423 29.64 11.42 -15.91
CA SER A 423 29.67 11.99 -17.26
C SER A 423 28.27 12.33 -17.77
N SER A 424 28.22 13.13 -18.85
CA SER A 424 26.98 13.44 -19.58
C SER A 424 25.88 14.06 -18.73
N GLY A 425 26.23 14.91 -17.76
CA GLY A 425 25.25 15.62 -16.91
C GLY A 425 24.87 14.91 -15.60
N ALA A 426 25.36 13.70 -15.35
CA ALA A 426 25.27 13.08 -14.03
C ALA A 426 25.99 13.92 -12.99
N GLN A 427 25.44 14.06 -11.80
CA GLN A 427 26.02 14.90 -10.74
C GLN A 427 25.76 14.36 -9.34
N THR A 428 26.65 14.75 -8.43
CA THR A 428 26.49 14.49 -7.00
C THR A 428 25.61 15.58 -6.39
N ALA A 429 24.71 15.18 -5.50
CA ALA A 429 23.85 16.07 -4.73
C ALA A 429 23.90 15.69 -3.23
N SER A 430 23.52 16.62 -2.37
CA SER A 430 23.31 16.34 -0.95
C SER A 430 22.14 15.37 -0.74
N CYS A 431 22.23 14.60 0.36
CA CYS A 431 21.20 13.64 0.73
C CYS A 431 21.27 13.38 2.24
N SER A 432 20.28 13.84 3.00
CA SER A 432 20.24 13.68 4.45
C SER A 432 19.96 12.24 4.91
N GLY A 433 19.25 11.46 4.10
CA GLY A 433 18.96 10.03 4.36
C GLY A 433 20.08 9.08 3.93
N CYS A 434 21.02 9.54 3.10
CA CYS A 434 22.11 8.72 2.57
C CYS A 434 23.22 8.46 3.60
N THR A 435 23.88 7.32 3.46
CA THR A 435 24.95 6.91 4.38
C THR A 435 26.16 7.84 4.30
N SER A 436 26.50 8.34 3.11
CA SER A 436 27.62 9.27 2.88
C SER A 436 27.19 10.75 2.81
N SER A 437 25.94 11.06 3.18
CA SER A 437 25.31 12.39 3.03
C SER A 437 25.29 12.92 1.60
N THR A 438 25.55 12.06 0.62
CA THR A 438 25.59 12.37 -0.81
C THR A 438 24.97 11.25 -1.63
N LYS A 439 24.38 11.62 -2.78
CA LYS A 439 23.85 10.70 -3.79
C LYS A 439 24.31 11.13 -5.18
N VAL A 440 24.19 10.25 -6.15
CA VAL A 440 24.38 10.56 -7.56
C VAL A 440 23.02 10.50 -8.26
N GLY A 441 22.67 11.61 -8.88
CA GLY A 441 21.45 11.77 -9.66
C GLY A 441 21.70 12.23 -11.09
N ASN A 442 20.61 12.59 -11.80
CA ASN A 442 20.63 12.96 -13.21
C ASN A 442 21.23 11.86 -14.11
N LEU A 443 20.97 10.61 -13.76
CA LEU A 443 21.38 9.45 -14.57
C LEU A 443 20.33 9.19 -15.65
N GLY A 444 20.74 9.27 -16.93
CA GLY A 444 19.84 9.19 -18.08
C GLY A 444 19.41 10.57 -18.59
N GLY A 445 18.11 10.72 -18.91
CA GLY A 445 17.55 11.92 -19.53
C GLY A 445 18.11 12.20 -20.93
N SER A 446 17.82 13.37 -21.48
CA SER A 446 18.29 13.79 -22.82
C SER A 446 19.82 13.84 -22.94
N SER A 447 20.53 14.06 -21.84
CA SER A 447 22.00 14.10 -21.80
C SER A 447 22.66 12.73 -21.69
N ASN A 448 21.88 11.66 -21.45
CA ASN A 448 22.37 10.30 -21.18
C ASN A 448 23.39 10.24 -20.02
N GLY A 449 23.08 10.92 -18.91
CA GLY A 449 23.89 10.93 -17.70
C GLY A 449 24.27 9.53 -17.25
N GLN A 450 25.52 9.32 -16.86
CA GLN A 450 25.98 8.03 -16.37
C GLN A 450 27.03 8.15 -15.26
N VAL A 451 27.17 7.08 -14.46
CA VAL A 451 28.25 6.90 -13.51
C VAL A 451 28.96 5.57 -13.78
N VAL A 452 30.29 5.57 -13.70
CA VAL A 452 31.12 4.36 -13.81
C VAL A 452 31.86 4.15 -12.49
N LEU A 453 31.53 3.08 -11.80
CA LEU A 453 32.24 2.61 -10.62
C LEU A 453 33.34 1.64 -11.04
N SER A 454 34.54 1.80 -10.52
CA SER A 454 35.72 0.98 -10.84
C SER A 454 36.28 0.31 -9.59
N ASN A 455 37.23 -0.62 -9.79
CA ASN A 455 37.93 -1.32 -8.71
C ASN A 455 36.98 -2.13 -7.78
N ILE A 456 35.88 -2.64 -8.32
CA ILE A 456 34.96 -3.51 -7.58
C ILE A 456 35.53 -4.94 -7.56
N SER A 457 35.84 -5.46 -6.37
CA SER A 457 36.29 -6.82 -6.18
C SER A 457 35.20 -7.69 -5.61
N THR A 458 35.01 -8.89 -6.15
CA THR A 458 34.03 -9.87 -5.70
C THR A 458 34.48 -11.30 -5.91
N SER A 459 33.98 -12.22 -5.08
CA SER A 459 34.24 -13.66 -5.17
C SER A 459 33.24 -14.42 -6.07
N LYS A 460 32.24 -13.74 -6.66
CA LYS A 460 31.14 -14.38 -7.41
C LYS A 460 30.95 -13.75 -8.80
N ALA A 461 30.91 -14.58 -9.84
CA ALA A 461 30.68 -14.14 -11.21
C ALA A 461 29.21 -13.72 -11.45
N THR A 462 28.26 -14.32 -10.72
CA THR A 462 26.85 -13.94 -10.67
C THR A 462 26.44 -13.83 -9.21
N GLN A 463 25.75 -12.74 -8.84
CA GLN A 463 25.37 -12.47 -7.46
C GLN A 463 24.25 -11.44 -7.37
N ASN A 464 23.62 -11.36 -6.21
CA ASN A 464 22.80 -10.21 -5.85
C ASN A 464 23.72 -9.04 -5.46
N VAL A 465 23.59 -7.93 -6.18
CA VAL A 465 24.17 -6.63 -5.81
C VAL A 465 23.09 -5.86 -5.06
N LEU A 466 23.43 -5.32 -3.91
CA LEU A 466 22.50 -4.51 -3.12
C LEU A 466 22.65 -3.04 -3.49
N PHE A 467 21.55 -2.35 -3.72
CA PHE A 467 21.53 -0.92 -4.02
C PHE A 467 20.80 -0.17 -2.92
N ASP A 468 21.40 0.92 -2.47
CA ASP A 468 20.72 1.96 -1.69
C ASP A 468 20.41 3.09 -2.67
N TYR A 469 19.10 3.41 -2.83
CA TYR A 469 18.64 4.34 -3.86
C TYR A 469 17.43 5.17 -3.40
N ILE A 470 17.15 6.26 -4.14
CA ILE A 470 15.96 7.08 -3.96
C ILE A 470 15.21 7.18 -5.29
N ASN A 471 13.93 6.86 -5.26
CA ASN A 471 12.96 7.19 -6.28
C ASN A 471 11.78 7.88 -5.61
N GLY A 472 11.71 9.21 -5.70
CA GLY A 472 10.61 10.01 -5.17
C GLY A 472 9.60 10.43 -6.24
N ASP A 473 9.60 9.77 -7.38
CA ASP A 473 8.77 10.12 -8.54
C ASP A 473 7.44 9.37 -8.51
N VAL A 474 6.49 9.92 -7.79
CA VAL A 474 5.14 9.38 -7.71
C VAL A 474 4.33 9.78 -8.94
N GLY A 475 3.69 8.80 -9.56
CA GLY A 475 2.76 9.00 -10.67
C GLY A 475 1.36 8.52 -10.31
N PHE A 476 0.37 9.22 -10.83
CA PHE A 476 -1.06 8.88 -10.72
C PHE A 476 -1.56 8.34 -12.05
N GLY A 477 -2.50 7.42 -12.03
CA GLY A 477 -3.17 6.83 -13.19
C GLY A 477 -2.25 6.50 -14.37
N GLY A 478 -2.06 5.26 -14.71
CA GLY A 478 -1.19 4.83 -15.82
C GLY A 478 0.32 4.86 -15.55
N SER A 479 0.78 5.39 -14.42
CA SER A 479 2.18 5.28 -13.97
C SER A 479 2.42 3.92 -13.32
N THR A 480 3.64 3.37 -13.47
CA THR A 480 4.06 2.14 -12.77
C THR A 480 4.66 2.42 -11.39
N ASN A 481 4.88 3.69 -11.02
CA ASN A 481 5.58 4.09 -9.79
C ASN A 481 6.96 3.44 -9.66
N GLU A 482 7.70 3.42 -10.77
CA GLU A 482 9.06 2.91 -10.85
C GLU A 482 9.91 3.75 -11.80
N ARG A 483 11.22 3.73 -11.61
CA ARG A 483 12.20 4.22 -12.58
C ARG A 483 13.07 3.07 -13.05
N LEU A 484 13.46 3.11 -14.34
CA LEU A 484 14.30 2.09 -14.93
C LEU A 484 15.76 2.55 -15.00
N ALA A 485 16.69 1.70 -14.58
CA ALA A 485 18.11 1.90 -14.79
C ALA A 485 18.70 0.84 -15.71
N SER A 486 19.62 1.26 -16.57
CA SER A 486 20.48 0.41 -17.37
C SER A 486 21.77 0.15 -16.59
N ILE A 487 22.07 -1.11 -16.26
CA ILE A 487 23.25 -1.49 -15.51
C ILE A 487 24.12 -2.42 -16.37
N LYS A 488 25.42 -2.09 -16.49
CA LYS A 488 26.40 -2.92 -17.19
C LYS A 488 27.52 -3.30 -16.24
N VAL A 489 27.93 -4.57 -16.29
CA VAL A 489 29.12 -5.08 -15.61
C VAL A 489 30.23 -5.26 -16.64
N ASN A 490 31.43 -4.71 -16.41
CA ASN A 490 32.61 -4.81 -17.28
C ASN A 490 32.33 -4.46 -18.76
N GLY A 491 31.46 -3.48 -19.01
CA GLY A 491 31.09 -3.09 -20.37
C GLY A 491 30.27 -4.11 -21.14
N GLY A 492 29.80 -5.18 -20.50
CA GLY A 492 28.98 -6.23 -21.10
C GLY A 492 27.55 -5.77 -21.45
N THR A 493 26.68 -6.73 -21.71
CA THR A 493 25.28 -6.46 -22.04
C THR A 493 24.57 -5.72 -20.91
N ALA A 494 23.84 -4.66 -21.28
CA ALA A 494 23.05 -3.89 -20.33
C ALA A 494 21.89 -4.74 -19.79
N LYS A 495 21.68 -4.70 -18.48
CA LYS A 495 20.49 -5.20 -17.82
C LYS A 495 19.59 -4.01 -17.46
N THR A 496 18.34 -4.03 -17.92
CA THR A 496 17.32 -3.10 -17.46
C THR A 496 16.81 -3.56 -16.09
N VAL A 497 16.80 -2.65 -15.13
CA VAL A 497 16.37 -2.92 -13.76
C VAL A 497 15.30 -1.91 -13.36
N SER A 498 14.21 -2.42 -12.79
CA SER A 498 13.13 -1.62 -12.22
C SER A 498 13.46 -1.27 -10.77
N PHE A 499 13.32 0.01 -10.44
CA PHE A 499 13.51 0.57 -9.09
C PHE A 499 12.21 1.24 -8.64
N PRO A 500 11.40 0.57 -7.82
CA PRO A 500 10.14 1.09 -7.32
C PRO A 500 10.27 2.38 -6.51
N LEU A 501 9.13 3.03 -6.27
CA LEU A 501 9.01 4.21 -5.41
C LEU A 501 9.56 3.92 -4.00
N THR A 502 10.34 4.86 -3.45
CA THR A 502 10.94 4.74 -2.10
C THR A 502 10.31 5.67 -1.06
N GLY A 503 9.44 6.54 -1.51
CA GLY A 503 8.78 7.58 -0.73
C GLY A 503 8.56 8.82 -1.60
N TYR A 504 8.35 9.97 -0.99
CA TYR A 504 8.08 11.21 -1.73
C TYR A 504 9.20 12.23 -1.63
N ASN A 505 10.10 12.06 -0.67
CA ASN A 505 11.17 13.00 -0.38
C ASN A 505 12.51 12.53 -0.95
N TRP A 506 12.97 13.23 -2.00
CA TRP A 506 14.24 12.94 -2.69
C TRP A 506 15.48 13.11 -1.81
N ASP A 507 15.39 13.79 -0.68
CA ASP A 507 16.54 14.00 0.23
C ASP A 507 16.68 12.92 1.31
N LYS A 508 15.54 12.33 1.76
CA LYS A 508 15.57 11.43 2.93
C LYS A 508 15.04 10.01 2.70
N ASP A 509 14.21 9.78 1.67
CA ASP A 509 13.50 8.51 1.52
C ASP A 509 14.34 7.47 0.77
N VAL A 510 15.41 7.00 1.40
CA VAL A 510 16.34 5.99 0.85
C VAL A 510 15.80 4.59 1.09
N TYR A 511 15.65 3.80 0.02
CA TYR A 511 15.52 2.36 0.13
C TYR A 511 16.91 1.73 0.29
N LYS A 512 17.11 0.95 1.34
CA LYS A 512 18.42 0.33 1.65
C LYS A 512 18.40 -1.16 1.34
N GLY A 513 19.40 -1.61 0.56
CA GLY A 513 19.63 -3.03 0.31
C GLY A 513 18.70 -3.64 -0.74
N TYR A 514 18.26 -2.89 -1.74
CA TYR A 514 17.48 -3.42 -2.87
C TYR A 514 18.33 -4.41 -3.68
N ALA A 515 17.94 -5.68 -3.69
CA ALA A 515 18.71 -6.76 -4.28
C ALA A 515 18.43 -6.90 -5.78
N VAL A 516 19.50 -6.81 -6.58
CA VAL A 516 19.47 -7.01 -8.04
C VAL A 516 20.47 -8.08 -8.42
N GLU A 517 20.02 -9.16 -9.06
CA GLU A 517 20.92 -10.17 -9.59
C GLU A 517 21.67 -9.64 -10.82
N LEU A 518 22.99 -9.56 -10.74
CA LEU A 518 23.88 -9.19 -11.84
C LEU A 518 24.90 -10.29 -12.11
N SER A 519 25.31 -10.42 -13.38
CA SER A 519 26.31 -11.38 -13.86
C SER A 519 27.42 -10.68 -14.66
N GLY A 520 28.46 -11.41 -15.00
CA GLY A 520 29.60 -10.90 -15.79
C GLY A 520 30.75 -10.33 -14.96
N PHE A 521 30.76 -10.59 -13.64
CA PHE A 521 31.90 -10.22 -12.79
C PHE A 521 33.08 -11.17 -13.00
N SER A 522 34.29 -10.58 -13.01
CA SER A 522 35.55 -11.30 -12.83
C SER A 522 35.75 -11.58 -11.35
N THR A 523 36.13 -12.82 -11.01
CA THR A 523 36.45 -13.24 -9.63
C THR A 523 37.95 -13.09 -9.29
N SER A 524 38.79 -12.79 -10.31
CA SER A 524 40.25 -12.70 -10.18
C SER A 524 40.83 -11.30 -10.43
N GLY A 525 39.99 -10.32 -10.74
CA GLY A 525 40.41 -8.95 -11.06
C GLY A 525 39.36 -7.91 -10.71
N PRO A 526 39.70 -6.62 -10.83
CA PRO A 526 38.76 -5.53 -10.57
C PRO A 526 37.67 -5.48 -11.63
N ASN A 527 36.47 -5.13 -11.21
CA ASN A 527 35.32 -4.96 -12.07
C ASN A 527 34.90 -3.51 -12.17
N THR A 528 34.11 -3.21 -13.19
CA THR A 528 33.39 -1.94 -13.35
C THR A 528 31.87 -2.18 -13.36
N ILE A 529 31.12 -1.22 -12.77
CA ILE A 529 29.66 -1.16 -12.90
C ILE A 529 29.32 0.21 -13.49
N THR A 530 28.64 0.21 -14.63
CA THR A 530 28.11 1.44 -15.25
C THR A 530 26.60 1.50 -15.02
N ILE A 531 26.10 2.65 -14.55
CA ILE A 531 24.67 2.91 -14.33
C ILE A 531 24.27 4.12 -15.15
N SER A 532 23.14 4.03 -15.88
CA SER A 532 22.54 5.11 -16.67
C SER A 532 21.02 4.93 -16.72
N GLY A 533 20.30 5.88 -17.33
CA GLY A 533 18.87 5.70 -17.63
C GLY A 533 18.62 4.76 -18.81
N VAL A 534 17.36 4.50 -19.06
CA VAL A 534 16.88 3.62 -20.15
C VAL A 534 16.07 4.45 -21.14
N ASN A 535 16.39 4.35 -22.43
CA ASN A 535 15.65 4.99 -23.54
C ASN A 535 15.37 6.50 -23.33
N GLY A 536 16.35 7.24 -22.80
CA GLY A 536 16.19 8.67 -22.52
C GLY A 536 15.38 9.00 -21.26
N GLY A 537 14.89 7.99 -20.54
CA GLY A 537 14.28 8.16 -19.22
C GLY A 537 15.30 8.36 -18.11
N TRP A 538 14.84 8.87 -16.96
CA TRP A 538 15.66 9.05 -15.77
C TRP A 538 15.71 7.76 -14.94
N ALA A 539 16.92 7.34 -14.53
CA ALA A 539 17.11 6.37 -13.46
C ALA A 539 16.84 7.02 -12.09
N PRO A 540 16.69 6.24 -11.01
CA PRO A 540 16.66 6.79 -9.65
C PRO A 540 18.01 7.38 -9.26
N ASP A 541 18.06 8.10 -8.14
CA ASP A 541 19.31 8.55 -7.53
C ASP A 541 19.91 7.43 -6.68
N PHE A 542 21.24 7.28 -6.67
CA PHE A 542 21.91 6.22 -5.93
C PHE A 542 22.85 6.77 -4.85
N ASP A 543 22.77 6.20 -3.64
CA ASP A 543 23.71 6.43 -2.53
C ASP A 543 24.93 5.51 -2.67
N ARG A 544 24.71 4.20 -2.57
CA ARG A 544 25.77 3.19 -2.64
C ARG A 544 25.27 1.86 -3.19
N LEU A 545 26.21 1.01 -3.56
CA LEU A 545 25.93 -0.39 -3.85
C LEU A 545 26.86 -1.32 -3.08
N ALA A 546 26.49 -2.60 -2.98
CA ALA A 546 27.32 -3.60 -2.32
C ALA A 546 27.38 -4.90 -3.12
N VAL A 547 28.56 -5.51 -3.17
CA VAL A 547 28.84 -6.81 -3.78
C VAL A 547 29.33 -7.80 -2.73
N LEU A 548 29.17 -9.09 -2.99
CA LEU A 548 29.74 -10.15 -2.15
C LEU A 548 31.27 -10.06 -2.15
N ALA A 549 31.88 -10.01 -0.95
CA ALA A 549 33.32 -9.91 -0.76
C ALA A 549 34.08 -11.18 -1.17
#